data_d78d464561923fdd0954782b00ab13c4
#
_entry.id   d78d464561923fdd0954782b00ab13c4
#
_cell.length_a   1.000
_cell.length_b   1.000
_cell.length_c   1.000
_cell.angle_alpha   90.00
_cell.angle_beta   90.00
_cell.angle_gamma   90.00
#
_symmetry.space_group_name_H-M   'P 1'
#
loop_
_entity.id
_entity.type
_entity.pdbx_description
1 polymer ?
#
loop_
_entity_poly.entity_id
_entity_poly.type
_entity_poly.pdbx_seq_one_letter_code
_entity_poly.pdbx_strand_id
1 'polypeptide(L)'
;MADIITYPENGITYDADDASGFLSTRLSGVYSAEEDFSVTAQGGLSVQVSAGQAWVRPARFKGRSIIMEQPTTVVLTEADPVRSRIDRVVLRYDAAAKKTRLQVLEGVPNSAGPAAPAITRTELIYDLCLAEIKRPAGSTAVTAADIYDTRADETVCGVMRDGVHGIPTGTLVQQWKAVIESMRGGSFYTRAEVDALLKSLKSVDPFPVGSIYQSTD
;
A
#
# COMPACT_ATOMS: atom_id res chain seq x y z
N MET A 1 40.36 6.26 1.83
CA MET A 1 39.60 7.32 1.15
C MET A 1 38.32 6.69 0.72
N ALA A 2 37.18 7.34 0.88
CA ALA A 2 35.90 6.76 0.41
C ALA A 2 35.90 6.81 -1.13
N ASP A 3 35.51 5.72 -1.78
CA ASP A 3 35.36 5.69 -3.22
C ASP A 3 34.11 6.49 -3.61
N ILE A 4 34.26 7.43 -4.52
CA ILE A 4 33.17 8.22 -5.09
C ILE A 4 32.89 7.67 -6.48
N ILE A 5 31.70 7.14 -6.67
CA ILE A 5 31.26 6.57 -7.94
C ILE A 5 30.52 7.64 -8.73
N THR A 6 30.98 7.91 -9.95
CA THR A 6 30.29 8.75 -10.93
C THR A 6 29.71 7.84 -12.02
N TYR A 7 28.39 7.93 -12.25
CA TYR A 7 27.70 7.12 -13.26
C TYR A 7 26.76 8.00 -14.10
N PRO A 8 26.71 7.82 -15.42
CA PRO A 8 27.63 7.04 -16.28
C PRO A 8 28.88 7.84 -16.67
N GLU A 9 30.03 7.17 -16.83
CA GLU A 9 31.27 7.76 -17.32
C GLU A 9 31.96 6.80 -18.31
N ASN A 10 32.55 7.34 -19.36
CA ASN A 10 33.20 6.53 -20.40
C ASN A 10 34.46 5.85 -19.90
N GLY A 11 34.64 4.57 -20.28
CA GLY A 11 35.85 3.79 -19.94
C GLY A 11 35.86 3.22 -18.53
N ILE A 12 34.77 3.37 -17.78
CA ILE A 12 34.57 2.79 -16.44
C ILE A 12 33.72 1.53 -16.54
N THR A 13 34.10 0.50 -15.80
CA THR A 13 33.29 -0.72 -15.63
C THR A 13 32.43 -0.59 -14.39
N TYR A 14 31.14 -0.84 -14.52
CA TYR A 14 30.15 -0.73 -13.47
C TYR A 14 29.55 -2.10 -13.14
N ASP A 15 29.24 -2.30 -11.88
CA ASP A 15 28.43 -3.45 -11.47
C ASP A 15 26.92 -3.12 -11.44
N ALA A 16 26.12 -4.08 -11.01
CA ALA A 16 24.67 -3.90 -10.95
C ALA A 16 24.23 -2.91 -9.86
N ASP A 17 25.02 -2.74 -8.80
CA ASP A 17 24.74 -1.77 -7.73
C ASP A 17 25.08 -0.35 -8.21
N ASP A 18 26.19 -0.17 -8.89
CA ASP A 18 26.58 1.09 -9.52
C ASP A 18 25.52 1.53 -10.53
N ALA A 19 25.14 0.62 -11.43
CA ALA A 19 24.14 0.88 -12.46
C ALA A 19 22.75 1.22 -11.88
N SER A 20 22.40 0.70 -10.72
CA SER A 20 21.14 1.01 -10.03
C SER A 20 21.22 2.21 -9.09
N GLY A 21 22.43 2.72 -8.84
CA GLY A 21 22.70 3.77 -7.86
C GLY A 21 21.90 5.05 -8.10
N PHE A 22 21.76 5.49 -9.36
CA PHE A 22 20.98 6.68 -9.70
C PHE A 22 19.46 6.53 -9.45
N LEU A 23 18.96 5.30 -9.41
CA LEU A 23 17.56 4.99 -9.02
C LEU A 23 17.42 4.65 -7.54
N SER A 24 18.50 4.68 -6.77
CA SER A 24 18.52 4.27 -5.37
C SER A 24 17.71 5.18 -4.44
N THR A 25 17.33 6.37 -4.90
CA THR A 25 16.38 7.25 -4.20
C THR A 25 14.95 6.76 -4.31
N ARG A 26 14.65 5.87 -5.27
CA ARG A 26 13.31 5.33 -5.49
C ARG A 26 12.87 4.44 -4.34
N LEU A 27 11.64 4.64 -3.87
CA LEU A 27 11.04 3.82 -2.82
C LEU A 27 10.60 2.46 -3.37
N SER A 28 10.71 1.42 -2.54
CA SER A 28 10.28 0.08 -2.90
C SER A 28 8.77 -0.01 -3.03
N GLY A 29 8.30 -0.81 -3.97
CA GLY A 29 6.89 -1.07 -4.20
C GLY A 29 6.60 -1.56 -5.61
N VAL A 30 5.33 -1.81 -5.91
CA VAL A 30 4.84 -2.09 -7.27
C VAL A 30 4.80 -0.81 -8.09
N TYR A 31 4.85 -0.91 -9.43
CA TYR A 31 4.77 0.26 -10.30
C TYR A 31 3.38 0.90 -10.27
N SER A 32 2.35 0.07 -10.35
CA SER A 32 0.95 0.50 -10.25
C SER A 32 0.18 -0.44 -9.31
N ALA A 33 -0.52 0.12 -8.33
CA ALA A 33 -1.43 -0.67 -7.48
C ALA A 33 -2.73 -1.04 -8.22
N GLU A 34 -3.01 -0.47 -9.37
CA GLU A 34 -4.18 -0.84 -10.18
C GLU A 34 -3.88 -2.05 -11.06
N GLU A 35 -2.72 -2.09 -11.71
CA GLU A 35 -2.40 -3.06 -12.77
C GLU A 35 -1.40 -4.13 -12.34
N ASP A 36 -0.30 -3.72 -11.65
CA ASP A 36 0.84 -4.60 -11.41
C ASP A 36 0.64 -5.53 -10.22
N PHE A 37 0.92 -6.82 -10.43
CA PHE A 37 0.90 -7.86 -9.40
C PHE A 37 -0.43 -7.97 -8.64
N SER A 38 -1.57 -7.69 -9.28
CA SER A 38 -2.88 -7.89 -8.67
C SER A 38 -3.10 -9.38 -8.37
N VAL A 39 -3.68 -9.67 -7.21
CA VAL A 39 -3.98 -11.04 -6.78
C VAL A 39 -5.46 -11.30 -6.90
N THR A 40 -5.84 -12.32 -7.67
CA THR A 40 -7.24 -12.69 -7.91
C THR A 40 -7.46 -14.17 -7.65
N ALA A 41 -8.66 -14.53 -7.19
CA ALA A 41 -9.03 -15.92 -6.99
C ALA A 41 -9.19 -16.65 -8.33
N GLN A 42 -8.61 -17.86 -8.44
CA GLN A 42 -8.73 -18.71 -9.62
C GLN A 42 -9.60 -19.96 -9.43
N GLY A 43 -10.22 -20.08 -8.26
CA GLY A 43 -10.96 -21.26 -7.85
C GLY A 43 -10.09 -22.29 -7.11
N GLY A 44 -10.72 -23.10 -6.28
CA GLY A 44 -10.02 -24.02 -5.38
C GLY A 44 -9.03 -23.27 -4.48
N LEU A 45 -7.90 -23.87 -4.22
CA LEU A 45 -6.83 -23.31 -3.38
C LEU A 45 -5.77 -22.55 -4.18
N SER A 46 -6.17 -21.86 -5.25
CA SER A 46 -5.24 -21.15 -6.11
C SER A 46 -5.64 -19.69 -6.33
N VAL A 47 -4.63 -18.85 -6.43
CA VAL A 47 -4.76 -17.43 -6.79
C VAL A 47 -3.87 -17.15 -7.99
N GLN A 48 -4.27 -16.21 -8.83
CA GLN A 48 -3.45 -15.69 -9.91
C GLN A 48 -2.87 -14.35 -9.51
N VAL A 49 -1.58 -14.18 -9.77
CA VAL A 49 -0.89 -12.90 -9.67
C VAL A 49 -0.70 -12.38 -11.10
N SER A 50 -1.17 -11.19 -11.40
CA SER A 50 -1.02 -10.58 -12.74
C SER A 50 0.44 -10.28 -13.06
N ALA A 51 0.75 -10.14 -14.34
CA ALA A 51 1.99 -9.54 -14.79
C ALA A 51 2.22 -8.18 -14.10
N GLY A 52 3.46 -7.74 -14.04
CA GLY A 52 3.70 -6.45 -13.40
C GLY A 52 5.17 -6.09 -13.26
N GLN A 53 5.39 -4.87 -12.80
CA GLN A 53 6.69 -4.31 -12.52
C GLN A 53 6.76 -3.82 -11.08
N ALA A 54 7.92 -4.02 -10.43
CA ALA A 54 8.19 -3.57 -9.09
C ALA A 54 9.64 -3.12 -8.93
N TRP A 55 9.89 -2.39 -7.87
CA TRP A 55 11.21 -2.00 -7.45
C TRP A 55 11.44 -2.39 -5.99
N VAL A 56 12.59 -2.96 -5.70
CA VAL A 56 13.04 -3.22 -4.33
C VAL A 56 14.35 -2.50 -4.07
N ARG A 57 14.44 -1.89 -2.89
CA ARG A 57 15.64 -1.22 -2.40
C ARG A 57 16.04 -1.82 -1.06
N PRO A 58 16.77 -2.94 -1.07
CA PRO A 58 17.16 -3.64 0.16
C PRO A 58 18.15 -2.84 1.01
N ALA A 59 18.97 -1.96 0.39
CA ALA A 59 19.89 -1.07 1.09
C ALA A 59 19.91 0.33 0.45
N ARG A 60 20.56 1.29 1.12
CA ARG A 60 20.53 2.71 0.76
C ARG A 60 20.92 3.00 -0.68
N PHE A 61 21.95 2.33 -1.21
CA PHE A 61 22.49 2.56 -2.55
C PHE A 61 22.30 1.37 -3.48
N LYS A 62 21.44 0.44 -3.12
CA LYS A 62 21.18 -0.78 -3.87
C LYS A 62 19.71 -0.85 -4.27
N GLY A 63 19.46 -1.19 -5.52
CA GLY A 63 18.10 -1.35 -6.01
C GLY A 63 18.02 -2.42 -7.09
N ARG A 64 16.83 -2.98 -7.26
CA ARG A 64 16.56 -3.99 -8.28
C ARG A 64 15.18 -3.77 -8.89
N SER A 65 15.13 -3.73 -10.21
CA SER A 65 13.88 -3.80 -10.95
C SER A 65 13.45 -5.25 -11.06
N ILE A 66 12.17 -5.48 -10.85
CA ILE A 66 11.53 -6.79 -10.94
C ILE A 66 10.45 -6.67 -12.01
N ILE A 67 10.49 -7.58 -13.00
CA ILE A 67 9.54 -7.62 -14.11
C ILE A 67 9.01 -9.05 -14.20
N MET A 68 7.70 -9.20 -14.21
CA MET A 68 7.00 -10.45 -14.48
C MET A 68 6.07 -10.21 -15.66
N GLU A 69 6.43 -10.75 -16.82
CA GLU A 69 5.73 -10.50 -18.10
C GLU A 69 4.42 -11.29 -18.25
N GLN A 70 4.30 -12.39 -17.52
CA GLN A 70 3.13 -13.26 -17.63
C GLN A 70 2.49 -13.50 -16.26
N PRO A 71 1.17 -13.58 -16.19
CA PRO A 71 0.48 -13.94 -14.96
C PRO A 71 0.93 -15.31 -14.46
N THR A 72 1.02 -15.47 -13.17
CA THR A 72 1.48 -16.71 -12.53
C THR A 72 0.47 -17.17 -11.49
N THR A 73 0.16 -18.48 -11.51
CA THR A 73 -0.71 -19.10 -10.51
C THR A 73 0.12 -19.49 -9.29
N VAL A 74 -0.39 -19.13 -8.11
CA VAL A 74 0.17 -19.50 -6.80
C VAL A 74 -0.83 -20.41 -6.10
N VAL A 75 -0.36 -21.57 -5.67
CA VAL A 75 -1.18 -22.56 -4.96
C VAL A 75 -0.97 -22.37 -3.45
N LEU A 76 -2.08 -22.33 -2.72
CA LEU A 76 -2.09 -22.27 -1.27
C LEU A 76 -2.28 -23.66 -0.68
N THR A 77 -1.77 -23.87 0.53
CA THR A 77 -2.02 -25.10 1.28
C THR A 77 -3.46 -25.19 1.78
N GLU A 78 -3.88 -26.35 2.17
CA GLU A 78 -5.21 -26.56 2.76
C GLU A 78 -5.41 -25.72 4.02
N ALA A 79 -6.63 -25.27 4.26
CA ALA A 79 -6.97 -24.57 5.48
C ALA A 79 -6.99 -25.54 6.68
N ASP A 80 -6.65 -25.02 7.86
CA ASP A 80 -6.85 -25.77 9.10
C ASP A 80 -8.36 -26.07 9.26
N PRO A 81 -8.75 -27.31 9.62
CA PRO A 81 -10.14 -27.69 9.68
C PRO A 81 -10.94 -27.00 10.81
N VAL A 82 -10.25 -26.48 11.83
CA VAL A 82 -10.86 -25.97 13.06
C VAL A 82 -10.61 -24.47 13.28
N ARG A 83 -9.47 -23.95 12.81
CA ARG A 83 -9.02 -22.58 13.08
C ARG A 83 -8.76 -21.82 11.80
N SER A 84 -9.12 -20.56 11.81
CA SER A 84 -8.79 -19.66 10.71
C SER A 84 -7.35 -19.15 10.79
N ARG A 85 -6.78 -18.78 9.65
CA ARG A 85 -5.48 -18.13 9.53
C ARG A 85 -5.51 -17.04 8.46
N ILE A 86 -4.46 -16.23 8.40
CA ILE A 86 -4.22 -15.26 7.32
C ILE A 86 -2.89 -15.61 6.68
N ASP A 87 -2.91 -15.89 5.38
CA ASP A 87 -1.70 -16.12 4.59
C ASP A 87 -1.33 -14.83 3.85
N ARG A 88 -0.06 -14.66 3.49
CA ARG A 88 0.40 -13.55 2.64
C ARG A 88 0.99 -14.05 1.34
N VAL A 89 0.58 -13.46 0.23
CA VAL A 89 1.27 -13.62 -1.05
C VAL A 89 2.29 -12.51 -1.17
N VAL A 90 3.56 -12.87 -1.25
CA VAL A 90 4.67 -11.92 -1.30
C VAL A 90 5.50 -12.11 -2.56
N LEU A 91 6.02 -11.00 -3.09
CA LEU A 91 7.09 -10.98 -4.06
C LEU A 91 8.40 -10.86 -3.28
N ARG A 92 9.15 -11.97 -3.20
CA ARG A 92 10.38 -12.08 -2.40
C ARG A 92 11.61 -11.97 -3.27
N TYR A 93 12.39 -10.94 -3.04
CA TYR A 93 13.76 -10.82 -3.56
C TYR A 93 14.73 -11.48 -2.58
N ASP A 94 15.60 -12.35 -3.12
CA ASP A 94 16.67 -13.04 -2.41
C ASP A 94 18.02 -12.65 -3.02
N ALA A 95 18.77 -11.82 -2.29
CA ALA A 95 20.04 -11.30 -2.76
C ALA A 95 21.12 -12.38 -2.87
N ALA A 96 21.12 -13.38 -1.98
CA ALA A 96 22.07 -14.47 -2.02
C ALA A 96 21.84 -15.39 -3.22
N ALA A 97 20.58 -15.72 -3.50
CA ALA A 97 20.19 -16.50 -4.67
C ALA A 97 20.16 -15.66 -5.96
N LYS A 98 20.25 -14.32 -5.87
CA LYS A 98 20.09 -13.37 -7.00
C LYS A 98 18.79 -13.62 -7.78
N LYS A 99 17.71 -13.90 -7.07
CA LYS A 99 16.41 -14.29 -7.67
C LYS A 99 15.26 -13.62 -6.93
N THR A 100 14.20 -13.40 -7.70
CA THR A 100 12.88 -13.00 -7.16
C THR A 100 11.89 -14.12 -7.44
N ARG A 101 10.98 -14.36 -6.50
CA ARG A 101 9.92 -15.37 -6.63
C ARG A 101 8.64 -14.90 -5.92
N LEU A 102 7.51 -15.37 -6.42
CA LEU A 102 6.27 -15.36 -5.65
C LEU A 102 6.33 -16.44 -4.57
N GLN A 103 5.93 -16.10 -3.37
CA GLN A 103 5.91 -17.01 -2.23
C GLN A 103 4.67 -16.76 -1.38
N VAL A 104 4.12 -17.84 -0.82
CA VAL A 104 3.11 -17.76 0.22
C VAL A 104 3.80 -17.83 1.57
N LEU A 105 3.52 -16.86 2.42
CA LEU A 105 3.85 -16.91 3.83
C LEU A 105 2.60 -17.40 4.56
N GLU A 106 2.66 -18.59 5.10
CA GLU A 106 1.53 -19.18 5.81
C GLU A 106 1.39 -18.58 7.21
N GLY A 107 0.17 -18.19 7.57
CA GLY A 107 -0.15 -17.75 8.91
C GLY A 107 -0.31 -18.91 9.89
N VAL A 108 -0.25 -18.58 11.15
CA VAL A 108 -0.50 -19.58 12.22
C VAL A 108 -2.00 -19.65 12.51
N PRO A 109 -2.64 -20.83 12.38
CA PRO A 109 -4.04 -20.99 12.68
C PRO A 109 -4.36 -20.62 14.14
N ASN A 110 -5.32 -19.71 14.34
CA ASN A 110 -5.69 -19.22 15.66
C ASN A 110 -7.20 -18.92 15.73
N SER A 111 -7.86 -19.40 16.76
CA SER A 111 -9.30 -19.18 17.03
C SER A 111 -9.61 -17.82 17.66
N ALA A 112 -8.64 -17.23 18.37
CA ALA A 112 -8.82 -15.94 19.07
C ALA A 112 -8.62 -14.70 18.18
N GLY A 113 -8.31 -14.91 16.90
CA GLY A 113 -8.04 -13.88 15.91
C GLY A 113 -6.71 -14.15 15.21
N PRO A 114 -6.74 -14.64 13.95
CA PRO A 114 -5.53 -14.92 13.19
C PRO A 114 -4.80 -13.62 12.85
N ALA A 115 -3.48 -13.63 13.02
CA ALA A 115 -2.60 -12.55 12.59
C ALA A 115 -1.88 -12.95 11.30
N ALA A 116 -1.67 -11.96 10.42
CA ALA A 116 -0.86 -12.16 9.23
C ALA A 116 0.62 -12.37 9.61
N PRO A 117 1.34 -13.29 8.93
CA PRO A 117 2.75 -13.55 9.20
C PRO A 117 3.61 -12.31 8.93
N ALA A 118 4.69 -12.14 9.66
CA ALA A 118 5.63 -11.04 9.46
C ALA A 118 6.31 -11.14 8.08
N ILE A 119 6.48 -10.02 7.40
CA ILE A 119 7.31 -9.92 6.20
C ILE A 119 8.78 -9.67 6.58
N THR A 120 9.68 -10.03 5.70
CA THR A 120 11.12 -9.79 5.88
C THR A 120 11.57 -8.64 4.98
N ARG A 121 12.24 -7.64 5.55
CA ARG A 121 12.83 -6.50 4.82
C ARG A 121 14.23 -6.25 5.33
N THR A 122 15.18 -7.04 4.83
CA THR A 122 16.60 -6.95 5.12
C THR A 122 17.39 -6.76 3.82
N GLU A 123 18.69 -6.57 3.92
CA GLU A 123 19.56 -6.50 2.73
C GLU A 123 19.60 -7.81 1.95
N LEU A 124 19.41 -8.96 2.62
CA LEU A 124 19.48 -10.28 2.00
C LEU A 124 18.12 -10.75 1.47
N ILE A 125 17.06 -10.50 2.21
CA ILE A 125 15.68 -10.90 1.85
C ILE A 125 14.80 -9.66 1.91
N TYR A 126 14.06 -9.39 0.84
CA TYR A 126 13.14 -8.27 0.79
C TYR A 126 11.78 -8.69 0.24
N ASP A 127 10.76 -8.55 1.06
CA ASP A 127 9.38 -8.91 0.72
C ASP A 127 8.55 -7.67 0.38
N LEU A 128 7.80 -7.76 -0.71
CA LEU A 128 6.66 -6.90 -1.01
C LEU A 128 5.40 -7.74 -0.85
N CYS A 129 4.55 -7.42 0.12
CA CYS A 129 3.29 -8.12 0.33
C CYS A 129 2.25 -7.63 -0.68
N LEU A 130 1.83 -8.50 -1.57
CA LEU A 130 0.87 -8.18 -2.63
C LEU A 130 -0.57 -8.25 -2.11
N ALA A 131 -0.86 -9.30 -1.33
CA ALA A 131 -2.18 -9.49 -0.72
C ALA A 131 -2.10 -10.33 0.56
N GLU A 132 -3.06 -10.08 1.44
CA GLU A 132 -3.40 -10.97 2.55
C GLU A 132 -4.63 -11.81 2.16
N ILE A 133 -4.56 -13.09 2.47
CA ILE A 133 -5.64 -14.04 2.15
C ILE A 133 -6.19 -14.61 3.45
N LYS A 134 -7.45 -14.31 3.73
CA LYS A 134 -8.17 -14.95 4.82
C LYS A 134 -8.45 -16.41 4.50
N ARG A 135 -8.11 -17.28 5.43
CA ARG A 135 -8.32 -18.73 5.32
C ARG A 135 -9.26 -19.17 6.43
N PRO A 136 -10.58 -19.12 6.20
CA PRO A 136 -11.54 -19.65 7.17
C PRO A 136 -11.29 -21.13 7.47
N ALA A 137 -11.63 -21.56 8.69
CA ALA A 137 -11.52 -22.97 9.08
C ALA A 137 -12.26 -23.88 8.09
N GLY A 138 -11.60 -24.95 7.65
CA GLY A 138 -12.16 -25.94 6.74
C GLY A 138 -12.47 -25.44 5.33
N SER A 139 -12.01 -24.23 4.95
CA SER A 139 -12.26 -23.72 3.60
C SER A 139 -11.50 -24.54 2.54
N THR A 140 -12.21 -24.95 1.51
CA THR A 140 -11.66 -25.73 0.37
C THR A 140 -11.36 -24.86 -0.85
N ALA A 141 -11.69 -23.58 -0.79
CA ALA A 141 -11.47 -22.63 -1.87
C ALA A 141 -11.18 -21.23 -1.31
N VAL A 142 -10.57 -20.40 -2.14
CA VAL A 142 -10.36 -18.96 -1.91
C VAL A 142 -11.30 -18.20 -2.85
N THR A 143 -11.99 -17.24 -2.29
CA THR A 143 -12.91 -16.34 -3.04
C THR A 143 -12.33 -14.93 -3.10
N ALA A 144 -12.87 -14.08 -3.95
CA ALA A 144 -12.46 -12.68 -4.02
C ALA A 144 -12.67 -11.91 -2.68
N ALA A 145 -13.66 -12.32 -1.88
CA ALA A 145 -13.92 -11.74 -0.57
C ALA A 145 -12.86 -12.09 0.49
N ASP A 146 -12.09 -13.14 0.26
CA ASP A 146 -11.01 -13.56 1.16
C ASP A 146 -9.69 -12.84 0.89
N ILE A 147 -9.57 -12.16 -0.26
CA ILE A 147 -8.34 -11.50 -0.69
C ILE A 147 -8.39 -10.02 -0.33
N TYR A 148 -7.45 -9.60 0.48
CA TYR A 148 -7.24 -8.20 0.83
C TYR A 148 -5.99 -7.67 0.14
N ASP A 149 -6.16 -6.72 -0.78
CA ASP A 149 -5.08 -6.10 -1.53
C ASP A 149 -4.27 -5.17 -0.62
N THR A 150 -2.97 -5.43 -0.52
CA THR A 150 -2.04 -4.66 0.32
C THR A 150 -1.02 -3.86 -0.48
N ARG A 151 -1.13 -3.84 -1.83
CA ARG A 151 -0.12 -3.19 -2.69
C ARG A 151 0.00 -1.69 -2.46
N ALA A 152 -1.08 -1.02 -2.12
CA ALA A 152 -1.07 0.42 -1.79
C ALA A 152 -0.59 0.72 -0.36
N ASP A 153 -0.43 -0.29 0.50
CA ASP A 153 0.02 -0.11 1.88
C ASP A 153 1.55 -0.07 1.95
N GLU A 154 2.10 1.11 2.22
CA GLU A 154 3.55 1.35 2.29
C GLU A 154 4.23 0.57 3.42
N THR A 155 3.49 0.16 4.44
CA THR A 155 4.05 -0.61 5.56
C THR A 155 4.42 -2.04 5.15
N VAL A 156 3.72 -2.60 4.16
CA VAL A 156 3.92 -4.00 3.73
C VAL A 156 4.26 -4.17 2.23
N CYS A 157 3.88 -3.22 1.36
CA CYS A 157 4.23 -3.21 -0.06
C CYS A 157 4.62 -1.81 -0.50
N GLY A 158 3.64 -0.99 -0.84
CA GLY A 158 3.78 0.36 -1.35
C GLY A 158 3.78 0.42 -2.89
N VAL A 159 3.62 1.63 -3.40
CA VAL A 159 3.80 1.96 -4.81
C VAL A 159 5.17 2.61 -4.98
N MET A 160 5.94 2.14 -5.97
CA MET A 160 7.26 2.71 -6.22
C MET A 160 7.13 4.15 -6.69
N ARG A 161 7.96 5.01 -6.14
CA ARG A 161 8.02 6.42 -6.50
C ARG A 161 9.42 6.95 -6.30
N ASP A 162 9.79 7.97 -7.04
CA ASP A 162 11.05 8.65 -6.83
C ASP A 162 10.99 9.37 -5.48
N GLY A 163 11.85 8.94 -4.57
CA GLY A 163 11.91 9.49 -3.23
C GLY A 163 12.71 10.77 -3.23
N VAL A 164 12.06 11.91 -3.29
CA VAL A 164 12.65 13.14 -2.82
C VAL A 164 12.51 13.12 -1.30
N HIS A 165 13.61 12.85 -0.59
CA HIS A 165 13.62 13.00 0.85
C HIS A 165 13.31 14.45 1.22
N GLY A 166 12.25 14.66 1.96
CA GLY A 166 11.79 15.97 2.37
C GLY A 166 10.33 16.27 2.05
N ILE A 167 9.70 15.50 1.16
CA ILE A 167 8.25 15.56 0.98
C ILE A 167 7.61 14.41 1.76
N PRO A 168 6.96 14.65 2.91
CA PRO A 168 6.36 13.60 3.73
C PRO A 168 5.04 13.11 3.09
N THR A 169 5.14 12.46 1.93
CA THR A 169 3.97 11.95 1.21
C THR A 169 3.18 10.94 2.03
N GLY A 170 3.84 10.13 2.86
CA GLY A 170 3.17 9.25 3.81
C GLY A 170 2.30 10.03 4.81
N THR A 171 2.81 11.12 5.35
CA THR A 171 2.06 12.01 6.24
C THR A 171 0.87 12.64 5.52
N LEU A 172 1.07 13.09 4.28
CA LEU A 172 -0.01 13.64 3.45
C LEU A 172 -1.11 12.61 3.20
N VAL A 173 -0.75 11.38 2.85
CA VAL A 173 -1.72 10.28 2.65
C VAL A 173 -2.46 9.95 3.95
N GLN A 174 -1.77 9.93 5.10
CA GLN A 174 -2.42 9.73 6.39
C GLN A 174 -3.37 10.87 6.75
N GLN A 175 -2.99 12.12 6.50
CA GLN A 175 -3.85 13.27 6.67
C GLN A 175 -5.09 13.19 5.77
N TRP A 176 -4.91 12.80 4.50
CA TRP A 176 -6.02 12.58 3.58
C TRP A 176 -6.97 11.48 4.06
N LYS A 177 -6.43 10.35 4.50
CA LYS A 177 -7.24 9.26 5.09
C LYS A 177 -8.01 9.76 6.32
N ALA A 178 -7.37 10.51 7.22
CA ALA A 178 -8.02 11.08 8.39
C ALA A 178 -9.15 12.05 8.01
N VAL A 179 -8.94 12.89 6.99
CA VAL A 179 -9.99 13.79 6.47
C VAL A 179 -11.14 12.99 5.87
N ILE A 180 -10.88 11.95 5.06
CA ILE A 180 -11.90 11.09 4.49
C ILE A 180 -12.70 10.39 5.60
N GLU A 181 -12.04 9.84 6.61
CA GLU A 181 -12.72 9.19 7.75
C GLU A 181 -13.55 10.17 8.57
N SER A 182 -13.06 11.40 8.79
CA SER A 182 -13.84 12.45 9.46
C SER A 182 -15.08 12.83 8.65
N MET A 183 -14.96 12.89 7.32
CA MET A 183 -16.10 13.09 6.41
C MET A 183 -17.12 11.95 6.50
N ARG A 184 -16.65 10.69 6.52
CA ARG A 184 -17.51 9.50 6.67
C ARG A 184 -18.17 9.45 8.04
N GLY A 185 -17.48 9.88 9.09
CA GLY A 185 -18.00 9.93 10.46
C GLY A 185 -19.03 11.03 10.73
N GLY A 186 -19.44 11.79 9.71
CA GLY A 186 -20.44 12.85 9.87
C GLY A 186 -19.93 14.09 10.61
N SER A 187 -18.61 14.27 10.70
CA SER A 187 -18.00 15.45 11.33
C SER A 187 -18.14 16.73 10.51
N PHE A 188 -18.75 16.64 9.34
CA PHE A 188 -19.07 17.79 8.49
C PHE A 188 -20.59 17.93 8.36
N TYR A 189 -21.05 19.16 8.37
CA TYR A 189 -22.45 19.45 8.12
C TYR A 189 -22.83 19.04 6.70
N THR A 190 -23.94 18.33 6.57
CA THR A 190 -24.56 18.10 5.27
C THR A 190 -25.10 19.41 4.70
N ARG A 191 -25.30 19.47 3.39
CA ARG A 191 -25.90 20.65 2.76
C ARG A 191 -27.24 21.03 3.41
N ALA A 192 -28.05 20.03 3.76
CA ALA A 192 -29.34 20.26 4.43
C ALA A 192 -29.18 20.88 5.81
N GLU A 193 -28.17 20.47 6.58
CA GLU A 193 -27.87 21.05 7.89
C GLU A 193 -27.34 22.48 7.79
N VAL A 194 -26.47 22.74 6.80
CA VAL A 194 -25.98 24.11 6.52
C VAL A 194 -27.14 25.01 6.10
N ASP A 195 -28.02 24.54 5.23
CA ASP A 195 -29.19 25.29 4.79
C ASP A 195 -30.16 25.56 5.97
N ALA A 196 -30.33 24.59 6.88
CA ALA A 196 -31.12 24.76 8.10
C ALA A 196 -30.50 25.80 9.05
N LEU A 197 -29.17 25.74 9.25
CA LEU A 197 -28.44 26.73 10.05
C LEU A 197 -28.54 28.13 9.45
N LEU A 198 -28.36 28.27 8.14
CA LEU A 198 -28.51 29.54 7.43
C LEU A 198 -29.94 30.09 7.53
N LYS A 199 -30.93 29.22 7.48
CA LYS A 199 -32.33 29.59 7.63
C LYS A 199 -32.64 30.05 9.06
N SER A 200 -32.07 29.42 10.07
CA SER A 200 -32.20 29.82 11.47
C SER A 200 -31.53 31.20 11.74
N LEU A 201 -30.38 31.41 11.12
CA LEU A 201 -29.68 32.71 11.21
C LEU A 201 -30.49 33.87 10.55
N LYS A 202 -31.13 33.59 9.43
CA LYS A 202 -31.99 34.58 8.75
C LYS A 202 -33.28 34.91 9.52
N SER A 203 -33.71 34.01 10.42
CA SER A 203 -34.90 34.24 11.26
C SER A 203 -34.60 35.05 12.49
N VAL A 204 -33.33 35.26 12.82
CA VAL A 204 -32.89 36.18 13.87
C VAL A 204 -32.58 37.51 13.19
N ASP A 205 -33.57 38.40 13.10
CA ASP A 205 -33.37 39.79 12.71
C ASP A 205 -32.92 40.56 13.93
N PRO A 206 -31.61 40.84 14.12
CA PRO A 206 -31.11 41.47 15.33
C PRO A 206 -31.39 42.96 15.37
N PHE A 207 -31.90 43.54 14.28
CA PHE A 207 -32.22 44.97 14.23
C PHE A 207 -33.54 45.17 13.47
N PRO A 208 -34.59 45.61 14.13
CA PRO A 208 -35.78 46.06 13.42
C PRO A 208 -35.37 47.20 12.49
N VAL A 209 -35.59 46.99 11.19
CA VAL A 209 -35.36 47.99 10.15
C VAL A 209 -36.24 49.21 10.50
N GLY A 210 -35.64 50.24 11.05
CA GLY A 210 -36.34 51.46 11.40
C GLY A 210 -35.85 52.18 12.66
N SER A 211 -34.90 51.63 13.40
CA SER A 211 -34.40 52.25 14.65
C SER A 211 -33.09 53.03 14.54
N ILE A 212 -32.60 53.26 13.36
CA ILE A 212 -31.40 54.09 13.15
C ILE A 212 -31.80 55.31 12.33
N TYR A 213 -31.60 56.49 12.95
CA TYR A 213 -31.83 57.85 12.49
C TYR A 213 -33.19 58.47 12.89
N GLN A 214 -33.34 58.78 14.16
CA GLN A 214 -33.89 60.09 14.50
C GLN A 214 -32.70 60.99 14.93
N SER A 215 -32.28 61.80 13.96
CA SER A 215 -31.46 62.96 14.25
C SER A 215 -32.34 63.94 15.06
N THR A 216 -31.99 64.21 16.29
CA THR A 216 -32.52 65.34 17.05
C THR A 216 -31.68 66.56 16.66
N ASP A 217 -32.28 67.46 15.87
CA ASP A 217 -31.88 68.84 15.81
C ASP A 217 -32.20 69.51 17.15
#